data_f8e17d6814f6ada141291cf5a9e6747e
#
_entry.id   f8e17d6814f6ada141291cf5a9e6747e
#
_cell.length_a   1.000
_cell.length_b   1.000
_cell.length_c   1.000
_cell.angle_alpha   90.00
_cell.angle_beta   90.00
_cell.angle_gamma   90.00
#
_symmetry.space_group_name_H-M   'P 1'
#
loop_
_entity.id
_entity.type
_entity.pdbx_description
1 polymer ?
#
loop_
_entity_poly.entity_id
_entity_poly.type
_entity_poly.pdbx_seq_one_letter_code
_entity_poly.pdbx_strand_id
1 'polypeptide(L)'
;MSEYYVHPSSVVDEGVTIGEGTRIWHFCHIQKGALIGRHCSLGQNVNVSNNVHIGDGCKLPNNVSVYEGVELEDYVFCGPSCVFTNDLTPRAKYPKGAAGYKKTLIREGASIGANATIVCGHTVGRWALIGAGAVVADNVPDHALMLGVPARRCGWACECG
;
A
#
# COMPACT_ATOMS: atom_id res chain seq x y z
N MET A 1 -8.73 -25.46 6.50
CA MET A 1 -9.06 -24.10 6.99
C MET A 1 -7.78 -23.27 6.83
N SER A 2 -7.83 -22.19 6.09
CA SER A 2 -6.69 -21.29 5.93
C SER A 2 -6.42 -20.60 7.27
N GLU A 3 -5.29 -20.93 7.89
CA GLU A 3 -4.93 -20.39 9.20
C GLU A 3 -4.26 -19.04 9.00
N TYR A 4 -4.96 -17.95 9.26
CA TYR A 4 -4.43 -16.61 9.38
C TYR A 4 -4.65 -16.11 10.82
N TYR A 5 -3.91 -15.08 11.23
CA TYR A 5 -4.01 -14.50 12.55
C TYR A 5 -4.51 -13.06 12.50
N VAL A 6 -5.49 -12.74 13.32
CA VAL A 6 -5.96 -11.36 13.57
C VAL A 6 -5.92 -11.08 15.06
N HIS A 7 -5.21 -10.03 15.47
CA HIS A 7 -5.18 -9.62 16.87
C HIS A 7 -6.58 -9.15 17.31
N PRO A 8 -7.04 -9.53 18.53
CA PRO A 8 -8.40 -9.21 19.01
C PRO A 8 -8.78 -7.73 19.05
N SER A 9 -7.79 -6.82 19.08
CA SER A 9 -8.05 -5.37 19.00
C SER A 9 -8.32 -4.85 17.59
N SER A 10 -8.19 -5.70 16.58
CA SER A 10 -8.40 -5.31 15.18
C SER A 10 -9.82 -5.62 14.72
N VAL A 11 -10.31 -4.80 13.81
CA VAL A 11 -11.65 -4.95 13.21
C VAL A 11 -11.50 -5.45 11.78
N VAL A 12 -12.21 -6.53 11.46
CA VAL A 12 -12.32 -7.06 10.10
C VAL A 12 -13.79 -7.05 9.72
N ASP A 13 -14.13 -6.28 8.70
CA ASP A 13 -15.52 -6.16 8.24
C ASP A 13 -15.99 -7.42 7.54
N GLU A 14 -17.29 -7.56 7.40
CA GLU A 14 -17.92 -8.66 6.67
C GLU A 14 -17.50 -8.66 5.18
N GLY A 15 -17.28 -9.84 4.61
CA GLY A 15 -16.92 -10.01 3.20
C GLY A 15 -15.45 -9.72 2.86
N VAL A 16 -14.58 -9.60 3.87
CA VAL A 16 -13.12 -9.56 3.69
C VAL A 16 -12.59 -10.98 3.44
N THR A 17 -11.64 -11.11 2.53
CA THR A 17 -10.89 -12.35 2.30
C THR A 17 -9.45 -12.18 2.76
N ILE A 18 -8.96 -13.11 3.58
CA ILE A 18 -7.58 -13.12 4.09
C ILE A 18 -6.94 -14.47 3.77
N GLY A 19 -5.80 -14.44 3.11
CA GLY A 19 -5.04 -15.62 2.74
C GLY A 19 -4.31 -16.27 3.91
N GLU A 20 -3.99 -17.56 3.73
CA GLU A 20 -3.27 -18.38 4.70
C GLU A 20 -1.93 -17.76 5.11
N GLY A 21 -1.54 -17.91 6.38
CA GLY A 21 -0.27 -17.43 6.92
C GLY A 21 -0.19 -15.92 7.12
N THR A 22 -1.23 -15.16 6.75
CA THR A 22 -1.28 -13.70 6.95
C THR A 22 -1.50 -13.36 8.42
N ARG A 23 -0.80 -12.32 8.89
CA ARG A 23 -0.86 -11.84 10.27
C ARG A 23 -1.25 -10.38 10.33
N ILE A 24 -2.34 -10.09 11.06
CA ILE A 24 -2.86 -8.73 11.27
C ILE A 24 -2.68 -8.39 12.75
N TRP A 25 -1.88 -7.39 13.01
CA TRP A 25 -1.50 -7.00 14.38
C TRP A 25 -2.52 -6.03 14.99
N HIS A 26 -2.12 -5.27 16.00
CA HIS A 26 -2.99 -4.47 16.86
C HIS A 26 -3.65 -3.30 16.13
N PHE A 27 -4.89 -3.01 16.47
CA PHE A 27 -5.63 -1.80 16.08
C PHE A 27 -5.73 -1.58 14.57
N CYS A 28 -5.74 -2.65 13.78
CA CYS A 28 -5.98 -2.57 12.36
C CYS A 28 -7.47 -2.51 12.05
N HIS A 29 -7.84 -1.89 10.91
CA HIS A 29 -9.18 -1.98 10.35
C HIS A 29 -9.10 -2.45 8.91
N ILE A 30 -9.69 -3.59 8.62
CA ILE A 30 -9.78 -4.16 7.27
C ILE A 30 -11.22 -4.02 6.83
N GLN A 31 -11.47 -3.17 5.85
CA GLN A 31 -12.80 -2.77 5.45
C GLN A 31 -13.41 -3.71 4.41
N LYS A 32 -14.72 -3.60 4.26
CA LYS A 32 -15.55 -4.48 3.43
C LYS A 32 -15.01 -4.69 2.02
N GLY A 33 -15.00 -5.94 1.57
CA GLY A 33 -14.59 -6.31 0.22
C GLY A 33 -13.09 -6.29 -0.04
N ALA A 34 -12.26 -5.98 0.97
CA ALA A 34 -10.82 -6.06 0.83
C ALA A 34 -10.38 -7.52 0.63
N LEU A 35 -9.38 -7.71 -0.24
CA LEU A 35 -8.75 -8.99 -0.53
C LEU A 35 -7.28 -8.91 -0.12
N ILE A 36 -6.87 -9.72 0.85
CA ILE A 36 -5.47 -9.79 1.30
C ILE A 36 -4.95 -11.19 1.00
N GLY A 37 -3.85 -11.26 0.29
CA GLY A 37 -3.19 -12.49 -0.10
C GLY A 37 -2.59 -13.28 1.07
N ARG A 38 -1.81 -14.29 0.75
CA ARG A 38 -1.18 -15.22 1.70
C ARG A 38 0.12 -14.64 2.25
N HIS A 39 0.50 -15.06 3.46
CA HIS A 39 1.79 -14.75 4.10
C HIS A 39 2.10 -13.25 4.21
N CYS A 40 1.06 -12.41 4.25
CA CYS A 40 1.20 -10.97 4.50
C CYS A 40 1.43 -10.66 5.98
N SER A 41 2.01 -9.50 6.26
CA SER A 41 2.15 -8.98 7.62
C SER A 41 1.69 -7.53 7.67
N LEU A 42 0.60 -7.28 8.41
CA LEU A 42 0.06 -5.95 8.64
C LEU A 42 0.38 -5.53 10.07
N GLY A 43 1.25 -4.54 10.21
CA GLY A 43 1.69 -4.00 11.50
C GLY A 43 0.59 -3.25 12.24
N GLN A 44 0.96 -2.67 13.37
CA GLN A 44 0.00 -1.94 14.22
C GLN A 44 -0.60 -0.74 13.47
N ASN A 45 -1.91 -0.53 13.65
CA ASN A 45 -2.62 0.63 13.14
C ASN A 45 -2.60 0.73 11.60
N VAL A 46 -2.66 -0.41 10.91
CA VAL A 46 -2.84 -0.46 9.45
C VAL A 46 -4.32 -0.36 9.13
N ASN A 47 -4.66 0.49 8.17
CA ASN A 47 -6.00 0.59 7.61
C ASN A 47 -6.00 0.10 6.16
N VAL A 48 -6.89 -0.81 5.84
CA VAL A 48 -7.14 -1.27 4.46
C VAL A 48 -8.57 -0.92 4.10
N SER A 49 -8.74 0.01 3.17
CA SER A 49 -10.06 0.52 2.78
C SER A 49 -10.85 -0.47 1.93
N ASN A 50 -12.10 -0.11 1.64
CA ASN A 50 -13.02 -0.95 0.88
C ASN A 50 -12.41 -1.38 -0.47
N ASN A 51 -12.65 -2.64 -0.84
CA ASN A 51 -12.31 -3.20 -2.14
C ASN A 51 -10.83 -3.10 -2.52
N VAL A 52 -9.94 -2.86 -1.57
CA VAL A 52 -8.50 -2.87 -1.80
C VAL A 52 -8.03 -4.29 -2.04
N HIS A 53 -7.10 -4.46 -2.98
CA HIS A 53 -6.43 -5.72 -3.25
C HIS A 53 -4.96 -5.63 -2.84
N ILE A 54 -4.52 -6.58 -2.02
CA ILE A 54 -3.13 -6.78 -1.57
C ILE A 54 -2.72 -8.20 -1.93
N GLY A 55 -1.69 -8.33 -2.74
CA GLY A 55 -1.14 -9.61 -3.18
C GLY A 55 -0.48 -10.43 -2.07
N ASP A 56 0.16 -11.53 -2.45
CA ASP A 56 0.83 -12.45 -1.53
C ASP A 56 2.14 -11.85 -0.99
N GLY A 57 2.53 -12.20 0.24
CA GLY A 57 3.83 -11.88 0.83
C GLY A 57 4.08 -10.40 1.13
N CYS A 58 3.07 -9.55 1.04
CA CYS A 58 3.21 -8.12 1.30
C CYS A 58 3.49 -7.81 2.77
N LYS A 59 4.30 -6.77 3.01
CA LYS A 59 4.62 -6.29 4.35
C LYS A 59 4.22 -4.82 4.48
N LEU A 60 3.28 -4.56 5.38
CA LEU A 60 2.78 -3.24 5.72
C LEU A 60 3.08 -2.94 7.19
N PRO A 61 4.26 -2.40 7.53
CA PRO A 61 4.57 -1.97 8.88
C PRO A 61 3.58 -0.94 9.44
N ASN A 62 3.85 -0.46 10.65
CA ASN A 62 2.91 0.36 11.41
C ASN A 62 2.46 1.63 10.68
N ASN A 63 1.21 2.03 10.92
CA ASN A 63 0.61 3.30 10.48
C ASN A 63 0.53 3.45 8.95
N VAL A 64 0.34 2.38 8.21
CA VAL A 64 0.10 2.43 6.77
C VAL A 64 -1.41 2.38 6.51
N SER A 65 -1.90 3.31 5.69
CA SER A 65 -3.27 3.28 5.18
C SER A 65 -3.26 3.04 3.67
N VAL A 66 -3.92 1.96 3.26
CA VAL A 66 -4.12 1.63 1.84
C VAL A 66 -5.56 2.01 1.49
N TYR A 67 -5.71 3.12 0.77
CA TYR A 67 -7.03 3.66 0.44
C TYR A 67 -7.65 3.01 -0.78
N GLU A 68 -8.97 3.12 -0.92
CA GLU A 68 -9.71 2.65 -2.09
C GLU A 68 -9.10 3.22 -3.39
N GLY A 69 -8.90 2.34 -4.38
CA GLY A 69 -8.23 2.66 -5.64
C GLY A 69 -6.72 2.35 -5.66
N VAL A 70 -6.13 1.99 -4.52
CA VAL A 70 -4.75 1.51 -4.45
C VAL A 70 -4.74 -0.02 -4.53
N GLU A 71 -3.86 -0.57 -5.35
CA GLU A 71 -3.62 -1.99 -5.50
C GLU A 71 -2.14 -2.29 -5.27
N LEU A 72 -1.86 -3.32 -4.46
CA LEU A 72 -0.51 -3.83 -4.22
C LEU A 72 -0.40 -5.22 -4.83
N GLU A 73 0.51 -5.43 -5.77
CA GLU A 73 0.87 -6.75 -6.28
C GLU A 73 1.65 -7.55 -5.22
N ASP A 74 2.16 -8.73 -5.57
CA ASP A 74 2.87 -9.61 -4.64
C ASP A 74 4.17 -9.00 -4.12
N TYR A 75 4.57 -9.36 -2.90
CA TYR A 75 5.85 -9.03 -2.27
C TYR A 75 6.14 -7.52 -2.12
N VAL A 76 5.13 -6.68 -2.15
CA VAL A 76 5.30 -5.23 -1.91
C VAL A 76 5.66 -4.97 -0.45
N PHE A 77 6.67 -4.13 -0.23
CA PHE A 77 7.02 -3.59 1.07
C PHE A 77 6.58 -2.12 1.18
N CYS A 78 5.74 -1.82 2.17
CA CYS A 78 5.35 -0.45 2.51
C CYS A 78 6.06 -0.01 3.79
N GLY A 79 7.02 0.89 3.72
CA GLY A 79 7.71 1.41 4.90
C GLY A 79 6.74 2.04 5.92
N PRO A 80 7.11 2.08 7.21
CA PRO A 80 6.25 2.65 8.25
C PRO A 80 5.80 4.07 7.90
N SER A 81 4.52 4.35 8.11
CA SER A 81 3.92 5.65 7.86
C SER A 81 4.06 6.18 6.42
N CYS A 82 4.31 5.31 5.44
CA CYS A 82 4.20 5.74 4.04
C CYS A 82 2.74 6.09 3.73
N VAL A 83 2.54 6.99 2.77
CA VAL A 83 1.24 7.58 2.48
C VAL A 83 0.84 7.31 1.04
N PHE A 84 -0.37 6.81 0.85
CA PHE A 84 -1.06 6.80 -0.44
C PHE A 84 -2.11 7.89 -0.45
N THR A 85 -2.28 8.60 -1.57
CA THR A 85 -3.43 9.47 -1.78
C THR A 85 -4.42 8.81 -2.75
N ASN A 86 -5.64 9.33 -2.86
CA ASN A 86 -6.64 8.82 -3.81
C ASN A 86 -7.39 9.94 -4.54
N ASP A 87 -7.34 11.18 -4.06
CA ASP A 87 -7.89 12.36 -4.73
C ASP A 87 -6.77 13.39 -4.97
N LEU A 88 -6.61 13.83 -6.23
CA LEU A 88 -5.60 14.83 -6.62
C LEU A 88 -5.94 16.24 -6.17
N THR A 89 -7.23 16.55 -5.98
CA THR A 89 -7.70 17.88 -5.67
C THR A 89 -8.80 17.84 -4.62
N PRO A 90 -8.50 17.34 -3.40
CA PRO A 90 -9.50 17.18 -2.36
C PRO A 90 -10.03 18.54 -1.89
N ARG A 91 -11.35 18.62 -1.71
CA ARG A 91 -12.03 19.80 -1.17
C ARG A 91 -13.14 19.36 -0.25
N ALA A 92 -13.05 19.69 1.03
CA ALA A 92 -14.06 19.31 2.03
C ALA A 92 -15.46 19.83 1.67
N LYS A 93 -15.56 21.03 1.12
CA LYS A 93 -16.84 21.64 0.69
C LYS A 93 -17.41 20.98 -0.57
N TYR A 94 -16.57 20.39 -1.41
CA TYR A 94 -16.96 19.81 -2.70
C TYR A 94 -16.41 18.38 -2.82
N PRO A 95 -16.95 17.43 -2.02
CA PRO A 95 -16.48 16.04 -2.04
C PRO A 95 -16.83 15.38 -3.39
N LYS A 96 -15.88 14.64 -3.96
CA LYS A 96 -16.06 13.95 -5.24
C LYS A 96 -16.55 12.51 -5.07
N GLY A 97 -16.36 11.95 -3.89
CA GLY A 97 -16.64 10.53 -3.62
C GLY A 97 -15.75 9.57 -4.41
N ALA A 98 -16.02 8.29 -4.31
CA ALA A 98 -15.21 7.22 -4.91
C ALA A 98 -15.05 7.35 -6.44
N ALA A 99 -16.05 7.91 -7.15
CA ALA A 99 -15.97 8.12 -8.60
C ALA A 99 -14.85 9.10 -9.02
N GLY A 100 -14.40 9.96 -8.10
CA GLY A 100 -13.30 10.90 -8.34
C GLY A 100 -11.92 10.36 -8.00
N TYR A 101 -11.85 9.20 -7.36
CA TYR A 101 -10.56 8.62 -6.95
C TYR A 101 -9.75 8.13 -8.14
N LYS A 102 -8.44 8.28 -8.04
CA LYS A 102 -7.48 7.83 -9.05
C LYS A 102 -6.83 6.53 -8.59
N LYS A 103 -6.77 5.57 -9.50
CA LYS A 103 -6.14 4.27 -9.22
C LYS A 103 -4.63 4.42 -9.13
N THR A 104 -4.04 3.69 -8.20
CA THR A 104 -2.59 3.60 -8.00
C THR A 104 -2.20 2.13 -7.95
N LEU A 105 -1.21 1.74 -8.75
CA LEU A 105 -0.72 0.38 -8.80
C LEU A 105 0.72 0.32 -8.29
N ILE A 106 0.95 -0.49 -7.29
CA ILE A 106 2.29 -0.82 -6.80
C ILE A 106 2.60 -2.23 -7.27
N ARG A 107 3.58 -2.35 -8.15
CA ARG A 107 3.88 -3.61 -8.80
C ARG A 107 4.75 -4.52 -7.93
N GLU A 108 4.79 -5.78 -8.33
CA GLU A 108 5.47 -6.87 -7.62
C GLU A 108 6.87 -6.46 -7.12
N GLY A 109 7.16 -6.78 -5.86
CA GLY A 109 8.46 -6.60 -5.24
C GLY A 109 8.88 -5.15 -4.98
N ALA A 110 8.05 -4.16 -5.33
CA ALA A 110 8.40 -2.76 -5.08
C ALA A 110 8.48 -2.47 -3.58
N SER A 111 9.46 -1.63 -3.20
CA SER A 111 9.67 -1.19 -1.82
C SER A 111 9.46 0.32 -1.69
N ILE A 112 8.58 0.71 -0.79
CA ILE A 112 8.27 2.11 -0.48
C ILE A 112 8.91 2.45 0.85
N GLY A 113 9.79 3.44 0.88
CA GLY A 113 10.48 3.88 2.09
C GLY A 113 9.56 4.51 3.13
N ALA A 114 10.02 4.54 4.38
CA ALA A 114 9.26 5.16 5.48
C ALA A 114 8.92 6.63 5.16
N ASN A 115 7.71 7.06 5.53
CA ASN A 115 7.19 8.41 5.28
C ASN A 115 7.20 8.86 3.81
N ALA A 116 7.43 7.97 2.84
CA ALA A 116 7.29 8.32 1.43
C ALA A 116 5.82 8.53 1.08
N THR A 117 5.54 9.43 0.15
CA THR A 117 4.19 9.70 -0.34
C THR A 117 4.06 9.29 -1.79
N ILE A 118 3.07 8.46 -2.09
CA ILE A 118 2.69 8.08 -3.46
C ILE A 118 1.45 8.86 -3.83
N VAL A 119 1.61 9.83 -4.74
CA VAL A 119 0.49 10.58 -5.31
C VAL A 119 -0.32 9.66 -6.21
N CYS A 120 -1.63 9.71 -6.10
CA CYS A 120 -2.53 8.82 -6.82
C CYS A 120 -2.51 9.03 -8.35
N GLY A 121 -2.91 8.00 -9.09
CA GLY A 121 -2.96 8.04 -10.55
C GLY A 121 -1.69 7.50 -11.22
N HIS A 122 -0.76 6.97 -10.46
CA HIS A 122 0.54 6.51 -10.95
C HIS A 122 0.79 5.03 -10.67
N THR A 123 1.71 4.46 -11.44
CA THR A 123 2.21 3.10 -11.24
C THR A 123 3.65 3.15 -10.73
N VAL A 124 3.94 2.42 -9.67
CA VAL A 124 5.30 2.13 -9.22
C VAL A 124 5.71 0.78 -9.80
N GLY A 125 6.78 0.77 -10.59
CA GLY A 125 7.27 -0.39 -11.32
C GLY A 125 7.76 -1.52 -10.42
N ARG A 126 7.94 -2.71 -11.02
CA ARG A 126 8.43 -3.91 -10.32
C ARG A 126 9.80 -3.67 -9.72
N TRP A 127 9.98 -4.14 -8.49
CA TRP A 127 11.26 -4.07 -7.78
C TRP A 127 11.84 -2.65 -7.67
N ALA A 128 11.00 -1.62 -7.92
CA ALA A 128 11.42 -0.24 -7.70
C ALA A 128 11.62 0.04 -6.22
N LEU A 129 12.60 0.89 -5.91
CA LEU A 129 12.92 1.31 -4.54
C LEU A 129 12.65 2.81 -4.40
N ILE A 130 11.66 3.14 -3.61
CA ILE A 130 11.32 4.52 -3.26
C ILE A 130 11.99 4.85 -1.93
N GLY A 131 12.87 5.85 -1.92
CA GLY A 131 13.58 6.26 -0.72
C GLY A 131 12.66 6.85 0.35
N ALA A 132 13.10 6.78 1.60
CA ALA A 132 12.35 7.35 2.72
C ALA A 132 12.08 8.85 2.52
N GLY A 133 10.86 9.29 2.81
CA GLY A 133 10.44 10.69 2.68
C GLY A 133 10.30 11.19 1.24
N ALA A 134 10.48 10.35 0.23
CA ALA A 134 10.32 10.76 -1.17
C ALA A 134 8.84 11.02 -1.51
N VAL A 135 8.58 11.92 -2.46
CA VAL A 135 7.23 12.19 -2.98
C VAL A 135 7.18 11.80 -4.45
N VAL A 136 6.52 10.70 -4.74
CA VAL A 136 6.32 10.17 -6.09
C VAL A 136 5.08 10.81 -6.71
N ALA A 137 5.27 11.58 -7.77
CA ALA A 137 4.21 12.29 -8.49
C ALA A 137 4.14 11.94 -9.99
N ASP A 138 4.86 10.91 -10.40
CA ASP A 138 4.90 10.38 -11.77
C ASP A 138 5.03 8.84 -11.74
N ASN A 139 4.82 8.19 -12.89
CA ASN A 139 5.08 6.77 -13.01
C ASN A 139 6.56 6.44 -12.77
N VAL A 140 6.80 5.35 -12.08
CA VAL A 140 8.15 4.87 -11.74
C VAL A 140 8.47 3.64 -12.58
N PRO A 141 9.59 3.64 -13.31
CA PRO A 141 10.03 2.46 -14.06
C PRO A 141 10.36 1.27 -13.16
N ASP A 142 10.31 0.06 -13.74
CA ASP A 142 10.77 -1.15 -13.05
C ASP A 142 12.23 -0.97 -12.59
N HIS A 143 12.57 -1.45 -11.41
CA HIS A 143 13.91 -1.38 -10.80
C HIS A 143 14.47 0.05 -10.54
N ALA A 144 13.68 1.10 -10.72
CA ALA A 144 14.19 2.45 -10.49
C ALA A 144 14.40 2.74 -9.00
N LEU A 145 15.54 3.34 -8.66
CA LEU A 145 15.76 3.99 -7.36
C LEU A 145 15.31 5.44 -7.43
N MET A 146 14.29 5.79 -6.65
CA MET A 146 13.68 7.12 -6.63
C MET A 146 13.93 7.81 -5.29
N LEU A 147 14.48 9.02 -5.32
CA LEU A 147 14.76 9.81 -4.11
C LEU A 147 14.23 11.24 -4.25
N GLY A 148 13.90 11.86 -3.14
CA GLY A 148 13.68 13.31 -3.03
C GLY A 148 12.24 13.77 -3.17
N VAL A 149 12.05 15.10 -3.14
CA VAL A 149 10.76 15.80 -3.23
C VAL A 149 10.88 16.94 -4.26
N PRO A 150 10.29 16.82 -5.44
CA PRO A 150 9.66 15.62 -5.99
C PRO A 150 10.68 14.49 -6.25
N ALA A 151 10.23 13.24 -6.19
CA ALA A 151 11.10 12.09 -6.41
C ALA A 151 11.69 12.10 -7.83
N ARG A 152 12.99 11.82 -7.91
CA ARG A 152 13.72 11.69 -9.17
C ARG A 152 14.48 10.38 -9.17
N ARG A 153 14.64 9.77 -10.35
CA ARG A 153 15.43 8.57 -10.47
C ARG A 153 16.90 8.88 -10.30
N CYS A 154 17.51 8.27 -9.30
CA CYS A 154 18.92 8.43 -8.96
C CYS A 154 19.77 7.20 -9.35
N GLY A 155 19.12 6.10 -9.74
CA GLY A 155 19.80 4.86 -10.08
C GLY A 155 18.82 3.72 -10.29
N TRP A 156 19.31 2.52 -10.06
CA TRP A 156 18.60 1.27 -10.21
C TRP A 156 18.81 0.39 -8.99
N ALA A 157 17.81 -0.38 -8.61
CA ALA A 157 17.87 -1.36 -7.53
C ALA A 157 17.75 -2.78 -8.10
N CYS A 158 18.50 -3.74 -7.56
CA CYS A 158 18.28 -5.15 -7.87
C CYS A 158 17.14 -5.72 -7.01
N GLU A 159 16.67 -6.91 -7.36
CA GLU A 159 15.63 -7.60 -6.57
C GLU A 159 16.07 -7.95 -5.14
N CYS A 160 17.36 -8.07 -4.93
CA CYS A 160 17.90 -8.40 -3.61
C CYS A 160 18.13 -7.18 -2.70
N GLY A 161 17.98 -5.96 -3.22
CA GLY A 161 18.14 -4.70 -2.50
C GLY A 161 19.56 -4.13 -2.55
#